data_5a09a153dbe4822844f42b737ac2320c
#
_entry.id   5a09a153dbe4822844f42b737ac2320c
#
_cell.length_a   1.000
_cell.length_b   1.000
_cell.length_c   1.000
_cell.angle_alpha   90.00
_cell.angle_beta   90.00
_cell.angle_gamma   90.00
#
_symmetry.space_group_name_H-M   'P 1'
#
loop_
_entity.id
_entity.type
_entity.pdbx_description
1 polymer ?
#
loop_
_entity_poly.entity_id
_entity_poly.type
_entity_poly.pdbx_seq_one_letter_code
_entity_poly.pdbx_strand_id
1 'polypeptide(L)'
;NARGEPTRWIIPVGPVDQYPILAEICNRERINLRDAVLFNMDEYCDASGRLIPPDHPLSFVSFMNGRFYDLLDPELRPLPQNRIFPDPADLNALQRRIDEVGGIDVCFGGIGINGHIAFNEPPEPGERVSADEFRRLPTRVLSLSRETRTINSVTVGGDIWTIPPMAVTIGMREILASREIRIYCNRPWQSGIVRRILHGPVTPAVPASFLRVHPRVTFTLADFVAEPPQIGLK
;
A
#
# COMPACT_ATOMS: atom_id res chain seq x y z
N ASN A 1 8.34 19.99 -3.89
CA ASN A 1 8.44 21.25 -3.14
C ASN A 1 9.25 22.34 -3.86
N ALA A 2 9.98 22.01 -4.94
CA ALA A 2 10.71 23.02 -5.71
C ALA A 2 9.81 24.12 -6.32
N ARG A 3 8.50 23.89 -6.38
CA ARG A 3 7.48 24.84 -6.87
C ARG A 3 6.70 25.54 -5.75
N GLY A 4 7.08 25.34 -4.47
CA GLY A 4 6.37 25.91 -3.32
C GLY A 4 5.06 25.21 -2.95
N GLU A 5 4.69 24.11 -3.64
CA GLU A 5 3.50 23.32 -3.30
C GLU A 5 3.86 22.07 -2.50
N PRO A 6 3.06 21.69 -1.49
CA PRO A 6 3.25 20.44 -0.75
C PRO A 6 3.11 19.23 -1.66
N THR A 7 3.93 18.22 -1.47
CA THR A 7 3.79 16.92 -2.14
C THR A 7 2.77 16.05 -1.42
N ARG A 8 1.93 15.33 -2.16
CA ARG A 8 0.84 14.50 -1.64
C ARG A 8 1.04 13.07 -2.11
N TRP A 9 1.40 12.19 -1.20
CA TRP A 9 1.73 10.81 -1.52
C TRP A 9 0.80 9.83 -0.84
N ILE A 10 0.41 8.78 -1.56
CA ILE A 10 0.00 7.52 -0.94
C ILE A 10 1.25 6.67 -0.77
N ILE A 11 1.46 6.13 0.44
CA ILE A 11 2.65 5.34 0.79
C ILE A 11 2.24 4.02 1.46
N PRO A 12 2.85 2.89 1.03
CA PRO A 12 2.61 1.57 1.61
C PRO A 12 3.53 1.33 2.81
N VAL A 13 3.24 0.35 3.65
CA VAL A 13 4.24 -0.21 4.57
C VAL A 13 5.21 -1.13 3.83
N GLY A 14 4.70 -2.00 3.01
CA GLY A 14 5.53 -2.91 2.20
C GLY A 14 5.77 -2.41 0.76
N PRO A 15 6.97 -2.57 0.20
CA PRO A 15 8.19 -3.12 0.78
C PRO A 15 8.74 -2.25 1.91
N VAL A 16 9.39 -2.88 2.90
CA VAL A 16 9.72 -2.24 4.20
C VAL A 16 11.11 -1.59 4.24
N ASP A 17 12.01 -1.97 3.33
CA ASP A 17 13.44 -1.67 3.45
C ASP A 17 13.79 -0.24 3.05
N GLN A 18 12.93 0.46 2.31
CA GLN A 18 13.20 1.78 1.75
C GLN A 18 13.15 2.92 2.78
N TYR A 19 12.37 2.80 3.85
CA TYR A 19 12.09 3.93 4.73
C TYR A 19 13.28 4.44 5.52
N PRO A 20 14.11 3.60 6.15
CA PRO A 20 15.33 4.08 6.82
C PRO A 20 16.29 4.77 5.85
N ILE A 21 16.43 4.22 4.64
CA ILE A 21 17.30 4.78 3.59
C ILE A 21 16.74 6.13 3.11
N LEU A 22 15.42 6.23 2.92
CA LEU A 22 14.77 7.48 2.53
C LEU A 22 14.95 8.54 3.61
N ALA A 23 14.79 8.18 4.90
CA ALA A 23 15.01 9.11 6.00
C ALA A 23 16.46 9.60 6.05
N GLU A 24 17.45 8.69 5.88
CA GLU A 24 18.87 9.04 5.80
C GLU A 24 19.15 10.02 4.66
N ILE A 25 18.61 9.74 3.46
CA ILE A 25 18.77 10.64 2.30
C ILE A 25 18.14 12.01 2.58
N CYS A 26 16.92 12.04 3.15
CA CYS A 26 16.26 13.30 3.48
C CYS A 26 17.06 14.12 4.48
N ASN A 27 17.60 13.52 5.53
CA ASN A 27 18.43 14.19 6.51
C ASN A 27 19.72 14.71 5.89
N ARG A 28 20.45 13.88 5.15
CA ARG A 28 21.72 14.24 4.51
C ARG A 28 21.56 15.35 3.48
N GLU A 29 20.57 15.24 2.60
CA GLU A 29 20.32 16.19 1.52
C GLU A 29 19.42 17.37 1.95
N ARG A 30 19.05 17.44 3.24
CA ARG A 30 18.15 18.46 3.81
C ARG A 30 16.82 18.56 3.04
N ILE A 31 16.27 17.42 2.60
CA ILE A 31 14.97 17.37 1.90
C ILE A 31 13.86 17.61 2.91
N ASN A 32 13.23 18.76 2.83
CA ASN A 32 12.16 19.14 3.74
C ASN A 32 10.84 18.49 3.34
N LEU A 33 10.33 17.61 4.22
CA LEU A 33 9.04 16.95 4.09
C LEU A 33 7.97 17.55 5.02
N ARG A 34 8.25 18.64 5.74
CA ARG A 34 7.37 19.20 6.76
C ARG A 34 5.93 19.40 6.30
N ASP A 35 5.77 19.93 5.10
CA ASP A 35 4.45 20.22 4.52
C ASP A 35 3.95 19.10 3.59
N ALA A 36 4.74 18.04 3.37
CA ALA A 36 4.29 16.89 2.60
C ALA A 36 3.12 16.20 3.31
N VAL A 37 2.09 15.84 2.54
CA VAL A 37 0.91 15.13 3.05
C VAL A 37 1.03 13.66 2.64
N LEU A 38 1.14 12.79 3.64
CA LEU A 38 1.40 11.36 3.47
C LEU A 38 0.18 10.55 3.89
N PHE A 39 -0.47 9.93 2.92
CA PHE A 39 -1.58 9.02 3.10
C PHE A 39 -1.03 7.59 3.18
N ASN A 40 -1.01 7.01 4.39
CA ASN A 40 -0.61 5.62 4.57
C ASN A 40 -1.73 4.71 4.05
N MET A 41 -1.38 3.61 3.40
CA MET A 41 -2.36 2.79 2.67
C MET A 41 -3.35 2.09 3.57
N ASP A 42 -2.90 1.58 4.71
CA ASP A 42 -3.68 0.62 5.48
C ASP A 42 -3.20 0.51 6.94
N GLU A 43 -4.02 -0.16 7.74
CA GLU A 43 -3.69 -0.66 9.07
C GLU A 43 -4.49 -1.94 9.32
N TYR A 44 -3.95 -2.81 10.16
CA TYR A 44 -4.64 -4.01 10.59
C TYR A 44 -5.80 -3.71 11.54
N CYS A 45 -6.83 -4.56 11.44
CA CYS A 45 -7.98 -4.56 12.33
C CYS A 45 -8.16 -5.93 13.00
N ASP A 46 -8.73 -5.90 14.20
CA ASP A 46 -9.21 -7.11 14.90
C ASP A 46 -10.42 -7.75 14.19
N ALA A 47 -10.89 -8.88 14.69
CA ALA A 47 -12.05 -9.59 14.14
C ALA A 47 -13.37 -8.79 14.20
N SER A 48 -13.41 -7.70 14.96
CA SER A 48 -14.57 -6.79 15.04
C SER A 48 -14.43 -5.57 14.10
N GLY A 49 -13.35 -5.48 13.31
CA GLY A 49 -13.08 -4.39 12.40
C GLY A 49 -12.53 -3.12 13.07
N ARG A 50 -12.09 -3.20 14.33
CA ARG A 50 -11.44 -2.08 15.03
C ARG A 50 -9.93 -2.17 14.84
N LEU A 51 -9.27 -1.00 14.83
CA LEU A 51 -7.80 -0.96 14.76
C LEU A 51 -7.16 -1.82 15.85
N ILE A 52 -6.10 -2.55 15.49
CA ILE A 52 -5.24 -3.18 16.50
C ILE A 52 -4.59 -2.12 17.39
N PRO A 53 -4.20 -2.44 18.64
CA PRO A 53 -3.54 -1.49 19.52
C PRO A 53 -2.25 -0.92 18.88
N PRO A 54 -1.93 0.37 19.11
CA PRO A 54 -0.73 0.98 18.54
C PRO A 54 0.59 0.30 18.97
N ASP A 55 0.62 -0.35 20.12
CA ASP A 55 1.77 -1.12 20.64
C ASP A 55 1.82 -2.57 20.11
N HIS A 56 0.85 -2.98 19.29
CA HIS A 56 0.87 -4.30 18.67
C HIS A 56 2.07 -4.42 17.73
N PRO A 57 2.85 -5.53 17.78
CA PRO A 57 4.07 -5.69 16.96
C PRO A 57 3.87 -5.56 15.45
N LEU A 58 2.64 -5.77 14.97
CA LEU A 58 2.28 -5.68 13.55
C LEU A 58 1.60 -4.36 13.19
N SER A 59 1.51 -3.37 14.10
CA SER A 59 0.92 -2.07 13.77
C SER A 59 1.74 -1.34 12.71
N PHE A 60 1.07 -0.95 11.63
CA PHE A 60 1.66 -0.15 10.56
C PHE A 60 1.91 1.29 11.00
N VAL A 61 1.06 1.83 11.87
CA VAL A 61 1.29 3.15 12.51
C VAL A 61 2.61 3.14 13.27
N SER A 62 2.83 2.15 14.13
CA SER A 62 4.09 2.03 14.90
C SER A 62 5.28 1.77 14.00
N PHE A 63 5.12 0.91 12.98
CA PHE A 63 6.16 0.67 12.00
C PHE A 63 6.58 1.97 11.29
N MET A 64 5.63 2.73 10.75
CA MET A 64 5.92 3.97 10.02
C MET A 64 6.52 5.05 10.94
N ASN A 65 6.06 5.15 12.17
CA ASN A 65 6.67 6.04 13.14
C ASN A 65 8.14 5.65 13.38
N GLY A 66 8.42 4.43 13.79
CA GLY A 66 9.76 4.00 14.18
C GLY A 66 10.74 3.83 13.02
N ARG A 67 10.25 3.51 11.81
CA ARG A 67 11.11 3.20 10.65
C ARG A 67 11.22 4.34 9.64
N PHE A 68 10.40 5.37 9.76
CA PHE A 68 10.44 6.52 8.86
C PHE A 68 10.32 7.85 9.59
N TYR A 69 9.16 8.13 10.19
CA TYR A 69 8.89 9.48 10.68
C TYR A 69 9.85 9.91 11.80
N ASP A 70 10.16 9.03 12.73
CA ASP A 70 11.05 9.36 13.87
C ASP A 70 12.53 9.34 13.50
N LEU A 71 12.89 8.76 12.35
CA LEU A 71 14.26 8.80 11.82
C LEU A 71 14.57 10.12 11.10
N LEU A 72 13.55 10.88 10.71
CA LEU A 72 13.75 12.20 10.12
C LEU A 72 14.13 13.23 11.17
N ASP A 73 15.03 14.15 10.84
CA ASP A 73 15.32 15.31 11.65
C ASP A 73 14.03 16.08 11.97
N PRO A 74 13.82 16.56 13.20
CA PRO A 74 12.54 17.16 13.61
C PRO A 74 12.04 18.29 12.70
N GLU A 75 12.95 19.11 12.17
CA GLU A 75 12.61 20.22 11.29
C GLU A 75 12.26 19.80 9.85
N LEU A 76 12.66 18.59 9.42
CA LEU A 76 12.37 18.03 8.08
C LEU A 76 11.15 17.13 8.06
N ARG A 77 10.72 16.67 9.23
CA ARG A 77 9.69 15.68 9.45
C ARG A 77 8.31 16.20 9.05
N PRO A 78 7.46 15.38 8.38
CA PRO A 78 6.08 15.75 8.11
C PRO A 78 5.34 16.10 9.41
N LEU A 79 4.55 17.16 9.38
CA LEU A 79 3.73 17.55 10.52
C LEU A 79 2.77 16.40 10.91
N PRO A 80 2.45 16.20 12.19
CA PRO A 80 1.58 15.09 12.64
C PRO A 80 0.24 15.02 11.88
N GLN A 81 -0.40 16.16 11.64
CA GLN A 81 -1.67 16.24 10.88
C GLN A 81 -1.55 15.88 9.39
N ASN A 82 -0.32 15.76 8.89
CA ASN A 82 -0.03 15.37 7.51
C ASN A 82 0.39 13.89 7.37
N ARG A 83 0.39 13.13 8.47
CA ARG A 83 0.65 11.68 8.51
C ARG A 83 -0.67 10.95 8.68
N ILE A 84 -1.37 10.71 7.59
CA ILE A 84 -2.76 10.27 7.60
C ILE A 84 -2.81 8.76 7.44
N PHE A 85 -3.54 8.09 8.33
CA PHE A 85 -3.87 6.67 8.25
C PHE A 85 -5.38 6.53 8.05
N PRO A 86 -5.84 5.48 7.34
CA PRO A 86 -7.26 5.20 7.27
C PRO A 86 -7.79 4.79 8.65
N ASP A 87 -9.00 5.26 8.99
CA ASP A 87 -9.64 4.99 10.26
C ASP A 87 -10.99 4.28 10.03
N PRO A 88 -11.22 3.07 10.58
CA PRO A 88 -12.50 2.39 10.49
C PRO A 88 -13.65 3.16 11.15
N ALA A 89 -13.37 4.07 12.08
CA ALA A 89 -14.40 4.92 12.69
C ALA A 89 -14.90 6.03 11.75
N ASP A 90 -14.09 6.42 10.75
CA ASP A 90 -14.49 7.41 9.73
C ASP A 90 -13.84 7.11 8.38
N LEU A 91 -14.40 6.17 7.67
CA LEU A 91 -13.91 5.70 6.36
C LEU A 91 -13.85 6.80 5.27
N ASN A 92 -14.58 7.90 5.46
CA ASN A 92 -14.58 9.03 4.52
C ASN A 92 -13.53 10.10 4.87
N ALA A 93 -12.92 10.06 6.05
CA ALA A 93 -11.96 11.08 6.48
C ALA A 93 -10.78 11.20 5.50
N LEU A 94 -10.26 10.05 5.04
CA LEU A 94 -9.16 10.02 4.09
C LEU A 94 -9.53 10.68 2.76
N GLN A 95 -10.71 10.36 2.18
CA GLN A 95 -11.16 10.97 0.92
C GLN A 95 -11.39 12.48 1.09
N ARG A 96 -12.05 12.92 2.17
CA ARG A 96 -12.21 14.35 2.45
C ARG A 96 -10.86 15.08 2.48
N ARG A 97 -9.86 14.47 3.15
CA ARG A 97 -8.54 15.08 3.20
C ARG A 97 -7.82 15.10 1.84
N ILE A 98 -8.00 14.06 1.01
CA ILE A 98 -7.51 14.05 -0.38
C ILE A 98 -8.12 15.21 -1.17
N ASP A 99 -9.43 15.43 -1.05
CA ASP A 99 -10.16 16.50 -1.75
C ASP A 99 -9.69 17.89 -1.29
N GLU A 100 -9.54 18.10 0.02
CA GLU A 100 -9.04 19.35 0.62
C GLU A 100 -7.65 19.75 0.11
N VAL A 101 -6.76 18.77 -0.07
CA VAL A 101 -5.40 19.05 -0.54
C VAL A 101 -5.25 19.05 -2.07
N GLY A 102 -6.34 18.83 -2.81
CA GLY A 102 -6.37 18.86 -4.27
C GLY A 102 -5.84 17.59 -4.95
N GLY A 103 -6.02 16.43 -4.33
CA GLY A 103 -5.71 15.12 -4.89
C GLY A 103 -4.35 14.56 -4.48
N ILE A 104 -3.94 13.46 -5.10
CA ILE A 104 -2.68 12.74 -4.86
C ILE A 104 -1.73 12.94 -6.03
N ASP A 105 -0.49 13.29 -5.75
CA ASP A 105 0.55 13.45 -6.78
C ASP A 105 1.11 12.08 -7.19
N VAL A 106 1.51 11.26 -6.22
CA VAL A 106 2.09 9.93 -6.48
C VAL A 106 1.54 8.91 -5.49
N CYS A 107 1.09 7.77 -6.02
CA CYS A 107 0.83 6.57 -5.24
C CYS A 107 2.03 5.62 -5.39
N PHE A 108 2.72 5.35 -4.30
CA PHE A 108 3.73 4.29 -4.22
C PHE A 108 3.08 3.00 -3.72
N GLY A 109 3.50 1.84 -4.22
CA GLY A 109 2.94 0.57 -3.79
C GLY A 109 3.79 -0.64 -4.11
N GLY A 110 3.45 -1.75 -3.49
CA GLY A 110 3.88 -3.10 -3.81
C GLY A 110 2.71 -3.93 -4.33
N ILE A 111 2.97 -5.18 -4.69
CA ILE A 111 1.96 -6.13 -5.15
C ILE A 111 1.97 -7.35 -4.23
N GLY A 112 0.80 -7.72 -3.72
CA GLY A 112 0.63 -8.92 -2.91
C GLY A 112 0.55 -10.21 -3.72
N ILE A 113 0.58 -11.34 -3.03
CA ILE A 113 0.71 -12.69 -3.61
C ILE A 113 -0.42 -13.05 -4.58
N ASN A 114 -1.64 -12.58 -4.34
CA ASN A 114 -2.83 -12.81 -5.17
C ASN A 114 -3.10 -11.66 -6.16
N GLY A 115 -2.22 -10.66 -6.23
CA GLY A 115 -2.35 -9.49 -7.09
C GLY A 115 -3.06 -8.32 -6.47
N HIS A 116 -3.28 -8.32 -5.15
CA HIS A 116 -3.81 -7.13 -4.46
C HIS A 116 -2.81 -5.97 -4.47
N ILE A 117 -3.33 -4.76 -4.39
CA ILE A 117 -2.59 -3.52 -4.09
C ILE A 117 -3.23 -2.86 -2.88
N ALA A 118 -2.42 -2.37 -1.93
CA ALA A 118 -2.86 -2.14 -0.55
C ALA A 118 -3.51 -3.45 -0.05
N PHE A 119 -4.65 -3.43 0.64
CA PHE A 119 -5.42 -4.66 0.89
C PHE A 119 -6.68 -4.76 0.00
N ASN A 120 -6.63 -4.23 -1.23
CA ASN A 120 -7.71 -4.47 -2.19
C ASN A 120 -7.62 -5.90 -2.72
N GLU A 121 -8.19 -6.83 -1.96
CA GLU A 121 -8.21 -8.27 -2.24
C GLU A 121 -9.05 -8.62 -3.47
N PRO A 122 -8.72 -9.72 -4.18
CA PRO A 122 -9.65 -10.30 -5.14
C PRO A 122 -10.99 -10.64 -4.46
N PRO A 123 -12.12 -10.59 -5.19
CA PRO A 123 -13.40 -11.07 -4.67
C PRO A 123 -13.33 -12.54 -4.22
N GLU A 124 -14.06 -12.85 -3.16
CA GLU A 124 -14.16 -14.23 -2.67
C GLU A 124 -14.78 -15.18 -3.72
N PRO A 125 -14.46 -16.47 -3.67
CA PRO A 125 -15.04 -17.45 -4.57
C PRO A 125 -16.59 -17.44 -4.53
N GLY A 126 -17.20 -17.17 -5.69
CA GLY A 126 -18.65 -17.02 -5.80
C GLY A 126 -19.19 -15.59 -5.70
N GLU A 127 -18.40 -14.66 -5.26
CA GLU A 127 -18.73 -13.24 -5.27
C GLU A 127 -18.60 -12.68 -6.70
N ARG A 128 -19.59 -11.92 -7.14
CA ARG A 128 -19.60 -11.28 -8.45
C ARG A 128 -19.47 -9.79 -8.31
N VAL A 129 -18.30 -9.28 -8.65
CA VAL A 129 -18.01 -7.84 -8.68
C VAL A 129 -17.57 -7.49 -10.10
N SER A 130 -18.26 -6.55 -10.73
CA SER A 130 -17.87 -6.07 -12.05
C SER A 130 -16.57 -5.27 -11.99
N ALA A 131 -15.87 -5.14 -13.10
CA ALA A 131 -14.66 -4.34 -13.20
C ALA A 131 -14.94 -2.87 -12.83
N ASP A 132 -16.10 -2.34 -13.20
CA ASP A 132 -16.50 -0.97 -12.91
C ASP A 132 -16.83 -0.73 -11.44
N GLU A 133 -17.43 -1.67 -10.76
CA GLU A 133 -17.65 -1.62 -9.32
C GLU A 133 -16.32 -1.71 -8.57
N PHE A 134 -15.48 -2.68 -8.93
CA PHE A 134 -14.20 -2.90 -8.26
C PHE A 134 -13.29 -1.66 -8.32
N ARG A 135 -13.15 -1.04 -9.47
CA ARG A 135 -12.30 0.16 -9.63
C ARG A 135 -12.81 1.38 -8.86
N ARG A 136 -14.07 1.39 -8.43
CA ARG A 136 -14.69 2.47 -7.65
C ARG A 136 -14.74 2.19 -6.14
N LEU A 137 -14.25 1.05 -5.68
CA LEU A 137 -14.24 0.72 -4.27
C LEU A 137 -13.48 1.79 -3.48
N PRO A 138 -14.12 2.42 -2.47
CA PRO A 138 -13.50 3.42 -1.61
C PRO A 138 -12.67 2.78 -0.51
N THR A 139 -12.04 3.62 0.30
CA THR A 139 -11.46 3.22 1.58
C THR A 139 -12.50 2.44 2.40
N ARG A 140 -12.11 1.27 2.91
CA ARG A 140 -13.02 0.37 3.61
C ARG A 140 -12.31 -0.59 4.57
N VAL A 141 -13.08 -1.16 5.48
CA VAL A 141 -12.67 -2.33 6.27
C VAL A 141 -13.04 -3.60 5.49
N LEU A 142 -12.15 -4.59 5.52
CA LEU A 142 -12.37 -5.88 4.84
C LEU A 142 -11.65 -7.03 5.57
N SER A 143 -12.10 -8.24 5.30
CA SER A 143 -11.40 -9.45 5.71
C SER A 143 -10.21 -9.71 4.79
N LEU A 144 -9.09 -10.10 5.37
CA LEU A 144 -7.91 -10.48 4.59
C LEU A 144 -8.05 -11.92 4.09
N SER A 145 -7.71 -12.14 2.83
CA SER A 145 -7.68 -13.47 2.23
C SER A 145 -6.68 -14.37 2.96
N ARG A 146 -6.92 -15.67 2.88
CA ARG A 146 -6.01 -16.66 3.47
C ARG A 146 -4.61 -16.57 2.85
N GLU A 147 -4.52 -16.32 1.56
CA GLU A 147 -3.26 -16.15 0.82
C GLU A 147 -2.46 -14.97 1.35
N THR A 148 -3.10 -13.83 1.57
CA THR A 148 -2.47 -12.63 2.13
C THR A 148 -1.99 -12.87 3.56
N ARG A 149 -2.82 -13.47 4.41
CA ARG A 149 -2.40 -13.81 5.78
C ARG A 149 -1.25 -14.83 5.78
N THR A 150 -1.27 -15.81 4.87
CA THR A 150 -0.20 -16.79 4.75
C THR A 150 1.12 -16.14 4.37
N ILE A 151 1.16 -15.33 3.31
CA ILE A 151 2.43 -14.70 2.89
C ILE A 151 2.94 -13.70 3.95
N ASN A 152 2.05 -12.97 4.61
CA ASN A 152 2.44 -12.03 5.66
C ASN A 152 2.99 -12.77 6.90
N SER A 153 2.46 -13.96 7.22
CA SER A 153 2.93 -14.74 8.36
C SER A 153 4.38 -15.22 8.20
N VAL A 154 4.87 -15.40 6.97
CA VAL A 154 6.26 -15.81 6.69
C VAL A 154 7.29 -14.84 7.32
N THR A 155 6.97 -13.57 7.40
CA THR A 155 7.86 -12.54 7.97
C THR A 155 7.84 -12.50 9.50
N VAL A 156 6.89 -13.19 10.14
CA VAL A 156 6.67 -13.17 11.59
C VAL A 156 6.64 -14.58 12.21
N GLY A 157 7.37 -15.52 11.62
CA GLY A 157 7.56 -16.86 12.18
C GLY A 157 6.66 -17.94 11.58
N GLY A 158 5.84 -17.62 10.56
CA GLY A 158 5.06 -18.61 9.80
C GLY A 158 3.69 -18.99 10.39
N ASP A 159 3.27 -18.39 11.50
CA ASP A 159 1.94 -18.64 12.07
C ASP A 159 0.90 -17.67 11.50
N ILE A 160 0.01 -18.21 10.67
CA ILE A 160 -1.09 -17.44 10.05
C ILE A 160 -2.05 -16.82 11.07
N TRP A 161 -2.18 -17.42 12.26
CA TRP A 161 -3.06 -16.93 13.31
C TRP A 161 -2.52 -15.69 14.01
N THR A 162 -1.22 -15.43 13.88
CA THR A 162 -0.58 -14.18 14.34
C THR A 162 -1.01 -12.97 13.52
N ILE A 163 -1.41 -13.19 12.25
CA ILE A 163 -1.83 -12.09 11.38
C ILE A 163 -3.28 -11.71 11.67
N PRO A 164 -3.57 -10.43 11.98
CA PRO A 164 -4.93 -9.97 12.19
C PRO A 164 -5.84 -10.32 11.01
N PRO A 165 -7.12 -10.68 11.26
CA PRO A 165 -7.99 -11.21 10.22
C PRO A 165 -8.54 -10.14 9.27
N MET A 166 -8.51 -8.88 9.67
CA MET A 166 -9.09 -7.77 8.91
C MET A 166 -8.10 -6.61 8.80
N ALA A 167 -8.39 -5.70 7.89
CA ALA A 167 -7.67 -4.45 7.73
C ALA A 167 -8.62 -3.33 7.30
N VAL A 168 -8.25 -2.09 7.61
CA VAL A 168 -8.76 -0.89 6.93
C VAL A 168 -7.76 -0.50 5.86
N THR A 169 -8.21 -0.26 4.63
CA THR A 169 -7.34 0.01 3.49
C THR A 169 -7.90 1.10 2.60
N ILE A 170 -6.99 1.87 2.01
CA ILE A 170 -7.33 2.79 0.92
C ILE A 170 -7.90 2.01 -0.26
N GLY A 171 -8.90 2.58 -0.93
CA GLY A 171 -9.62 1.89 -2.01
C GLY A 171 -8.94 2.00 -3.38
N MET A 172 -9.43 1.19 -4.32
CA MET A 172 -9.03 1.28 -5.72
C MET A 172 -9.34 2.65 -6.31
N ARG A 173 -10.43 3.28 -5.87
CA ARG A 173 -10.85 4.63 -6.31
C ARG A 173 -9.76 5.66 -6.05
N GLU A 174 -9.26 5.73 -4.83
CA GLU A 174 -8.24 6.70 -4.41
C GLU A 174 -6.89 6.41 -5.07
N ILE A 175 -6.51 5.14 -5.18
CA ILE A 175 -5.28 4.72 -5.85
C ILE A 175 -5.30 5.12 -7.32
N LEU A 176 -6.38 4.77 -8.04
CA LEU A 176 -6.51 5.05 -9.47
C LEU A 176 -6.74 6.54 -9.80
N ALA A 177 -7.16 7.35 -8.82
CA ALA A 177 -7.27 8.80 -8.97
C ALA A 177 -5.94 9.55 -8.78
N SER A 178 -4.86 8.89 -8.39
CA SER A 178 -3.53 9.49 -8.25
C SER A 178 -3.02 9.97 -9.61
N ARG A 179 -2.24 11.06 -9.63
CA ARG A 179 -1.67 11.59 -10.90
C ARG A 179 -0.63 10.64 -11.50
N GLU A 180 0.10 9.93 -10.65
CA GLU A 180 1.12 8.95 -11.02
C GLU A 180 1.09 7.77 -10.04
N ILE A 181 1.36 6.55 -10.54
CA ILE A 181 1.46 5.35 -9.72
C ILE A 181 2.83 4.71 -9.95
N ARG A 182 3.55 4.39 -8.87
CA ARG A 182 4.86 3.74 -8.90
C ARG A 182 4.83 2.47 -8.08
N ILE A 183 5.00 1.35 -8.73
CA ILE A 183 4.97 0.01 -8.14
C ILE A 183 6.37 -0.57 -8.08
N TYR A 184 6.70 -1.17 -6.93
CA TYR A 184 7.99 -1.80 -6.69
C TYR A 184 7.78 -3.26 -6.29
N CYS A 185 8.46 -4.18 -7.01
CA CYS A 185 8.39 -5.61 -6.75
C CYS A 185 9.81 -6.18 -6.63
N ASN A 186 10.15 -6.64 -5.43
CA ASN A 186 11.49 -7.12 -5.08
C ASN A 186 11.47 -8.46 -4.33
N ARG A 187 10.38 -9.24 -4.47
CA ARG A 187 10.26 -10.56 -3.84
C ARG A 187 10.16 -11.64 -4.92
N PRO A 188 10.92 -12.75 -4.83
CA PRO A 188 10.92 -13.79 -5.87
C PRO A 188 9.54 -14.36 -6.20
N TRP A 189 8.67 -14.48 -5.20
CA TRP A 189 7.31 -14.98 -5.38
C TRP A 189 6.40 -14.03 -6.19
N GLN A 190 6.81 -12.77 -6.44
CA GLN A 190 6.04 -11.82 -7.24
C GLN A 190 6.15 -12.07 -8.74
N SER A 191 7.15 -12.82 -9.23
CA SER A 191 7.37 -13.04 -10.67
C SER A 191 6.11 -13.54 -11.38
N GLY A 192 5.43 -14.55 -10.85
CA GLY A 192 4.22 -15.12 -11.44
C GLY A 192 3.04 -14.13 -11.48
N ILE A 193 2.77 -13.45 -10.36
CA ILE A 193 1.65 -12.52 -10.29
C ILE A 193 1.89 -11.25 -11.12
N VAL A 194 3.12 -10.74 -11.17
CA VAL A 194 3.47 -9.61 -12.04
C VAL A 194 3.20 -9.93 -13.50
N ARG A 195 3.53 -11.13 -13.98
CA ARG A 195 3.19 -11.56 -15.34
C ARG A 195 1.69 -11.59 -15.58
N ARG A 196 0.90 -12.10 -14.64
CA ARG A 196 -0.57 -12.06 -14.75
C ARG A 196 -1.09 -10.63 -14.82
N ILE A 197 -0.52 -9.72 -14.05
CA ILE A 197 -0.87 -8.29 -14.08
C ILE A 197 -0.55 -7.69 -15.45
N LEU A 198 0.66 -7.90 -15.97
CA LEU A 198 1.14 -7.24 -17.17
C LEU A 198 0.55 -7.83 -18.47
N HIS A 199 0.27 -9.12 -18.52
CA HIS A 199 -0.13 -9.83 -19.74
C HIS A 199 -1.51 -10.49 -19.69
N GLY A 200 -2.12 -10.62 -18.50
CA GLY A 200 -3.45 -11.18 -18.31
C GLY A 200 -4.58 -10.17 -18.60
N PRO A 201 -5.83 -10.56 -18.40
CA PRO A 201 -6.97 -9.64 -18.49
C PRO A 201 -6.97 -8.63 -17.33
N VAL A 202 -7.59 -7.47 -17.56
CA VAL A 202 -7.91 -6.51 -16.48
C VAL A 202 -9.18 -7.02 -15.79
N THR A 203 -9.05 -7.42 -14.52
CA THR A 203 -10.12 -8.12 -13.79
C THR A 203 -10.01 -7.94 -12.28
N PRO A 204 -11.15 -7.90 -11.55
CA PRO A 204 -11.15 -7.95 -10.10
C PRO A 204 -10.40 -9.15 -9.48
N ALA A 205 -10.35 -10.29 -10.19
CA ALA A 205 -9.59 -11.48 -9.76
C ALA A 205 -8.07 -11.24 -9.69
N VAL A 206 -7.56 -10.14 -10.25
CA VAL A 206 -6.19 -9.67 -10.14
C VAL A 206 -6.22 -8.15 -9.98
N PRO A 207 -6.47 -7.62 -8.78
CA PRO A 207 -6.74 -6.20 -8.55
C PRO A 207 -5.72 -5.23 -9.16
N ALA A 208 -4.43 -5.53 -9.03
CA ALA A 208 -3.39 -4.69 -9.63
C ALA A 208 -3.38 -4.67 -11.17
N SER A 209 -4.16 -5.55 -11.83
CA SER A 209 -4.33 -5.47 -13.30
C SER A 209 -4.98 -4.17 -13.76
N PHE A 210 -5.79 -3.53 -12.90
CA PHE A 210 -6.37 -2.22 -13.18
C PHE A 210 -5.33 -1.10 -13.31
N LEU A 211 -4.13 -1.27 -12.77
CA LEU A 211 -3.05 -0.29 -12.91
C LEU A 211 -2.61 -0.12 -14.38
N ARG A 212 -2.76 -1.16 -15.21
CA ARG A 212 -2.40 -1.10 -16.64
C ARG A 212 -3.19 -0.09 -17.46
N VAL A 213 -4.39 0.25 -17.01
CA VAL A 213 -5.24 1.24 -17.70
C VAL A 213 -5.06 2.65 -17.13
N HIS A 214 -4.18 2.82 -16.13
CA HIS A 214 -3.83 4.12 -15.61
C HIS A 214 -2.83 4.81 -16.56
N PRO A 215 -3.02 6.12 -16.89
CA PRO A 215 -2.22 6.81 -17.90
C PRO A 215 -0.74 6.98 -17.52
N ARG A 216 -0.41 6.95 -16.24
CA ARG A 216 0.94 7.16 -15.72
C ARG A 216 1.28 6.17 -14.63
N VAL A 217 1.62 4.95 -15.03
CA VAL A 217 2.06 3.88 -14.13
C VAL A 217 3.46 3.41 -14.50
N THR A 218 4.27 3.15 -13.48
CA THR A 218 5.60 2.55 -13.64
C THR A 218 5.71 1.34 -12.73
N PHE A 219 6.16 0.20 -13.27
CA PHE A 219 6.55 -0.98 -12.52
C PHE A 219 8.07 -1.06 -12.49
N THR A 220 8.65 -0.97 -11.31
CA THR A 220 10.08 -1.21 -11.07
C THR A 220 10.22 -2.62 -10.49
N LEU A 221 10.90 -3.49 -11.21
CA LEU A 221 11.03 -4.90 -10.87
C LEU A 221 12.51 -5.21 -10.61
N ALA A 222 12.78 -6.00 -9.58
CA ALA A 222 14.08 -6.64 -9.47
C ALA A 222 14.26 -7.66 -10.63
N ASP A 223 15.47 -7.89 -11.08
CA ASP A 223 15.76 -8.75 -12.24
C ASP A 223 15.10 -10.12 -12.12
N PHE A 224 15.21 -10.75 -10.96
CA PHE A 224 14.59 -12.06 -10.68
C PHE A 224 13.05 -12.04 -10.65
N VAL A 225 12.42 -10.87 -10.54
CA VAL A 225 10.95 -10.70 -10.67
C VAL A 225 10.57 -10.51 -12.13
N ALA A 226 11.40 -9.81 -12.90
CA ALA A 226 11.20 -9.59 -14.33
C ALA A 226 11.36 -10.86 -15.17
N GLU A 227 12.19 -11.80 -14.71
CA GLU A 227 12.40 -13.10 -15.35
C GLU A 227 11.14 -13.98 -15.28
N PRO A 228 10.92 -14.85 -16.29
CA PRO A 228 9.89 -15.89 -16.21
C PRO A 228 10.07 -16.77 -14.98
N PRO A 229 9.00 -17.10 -14.23
CA PRO A 229 9.12 -18.00 -13.10
C PRO A 229 9.61 -19.38 -13.57
N GLN A 230 10.65 -19.88 -12.94
CA GLN A 230 11.13 -21.25 -13.18
C GLN A 230 10.24 -22.21 -12.38
N ILE A 231 9.39 -22.94 -13.08
CA ILE A 231 8.49 -23.92 -12.48
C ILE A 231 9.22 -25.27 -12.40
N GLY A 232 9.57 -25.68 -11.17
CA GLY A 232 10.24 -26.94 -10.92
C GLY A 232 10.53 -27.13 -9.43
N LEU A 233 10.59 -28.40 -9.02
CA LEU A 233 11.09 -28.76 -7.68
C LEU A 233 12.60 -28.52 -7.64
N LYS A 234 13.08 -27.82 -6.64
CA LYS A 234 14.52 -27.57 -6.40
C LYS A 234 14.94 -28.28 -5.13
#